data_371437e59ae21c1a880a62e0720b3c7d
#
_entry.id   371437e59ae21c1a880a62e0720b3c7d
#
_cell.length_a   1.000
_cell.length_b   1.000
_cell.length_c   1.000
_cell.angle_alpha   90.00
_cell.angle_beta   90.00
_cell.angle_gamma   90.00
#
_symmetry.space_group_name_H-M   'P 1'
#
loop_
_entity.id
_entity.type
_entity.pdbx_description
1 polymer ?
#
loop_
_entity_poly.entity_id
_entity_poly.type
_entity_poly.pdbx_seq_one_letter_code
_entity_poly.pdbx_strand_id
1 'polypeptide(L)'
;MSAKQIYLDHAATTPLLPQAREAWLEGAALWANPSSPHKQGRAARAALEDARERVRKALGWQGEVLFTSGASEGLAIGIGRAKAERRLASAVEHDAVFRAAPDAQ
;
A
#
# COMPACT_ATOMS: atom_id res chain seq x y z
N MET A 1 2.33 28.25 -27.28
CA MET A 1 1.41 27.34 -26.53
C MET A 1 2.26 26.17 -26.03
N SER A 2 2.33 26.00 -24.70
CA SER A 2 3.01 24.84 -24.16
C SER A 2 2.17 23.60 -24.45
N ALA A 3 2.74 22.60 -25.09
CA ALA A 3 2.08 21.31 -25.31
C ALA A 3 1.72 20.73 -23.93
N LYS A 4 0.45 20.36 -23.72
CA LYS A 4 0.01 19.70 -22.49
C LYS A 4 0.70 18.35 -22.42
N GLN A 5 1.62 18.20 -21.47
CA GLN A 5 2.30 16.92 -21.25
C GLN A 5 1.26 15.87 -20.83
N ILE A 6 1.26 14.74 -21.51
CA ILE A 6 0.45 13.57 -21.14
C ILE A 6 1.37 12.58 -20.44
N TYR A 7 1.03 12.27 -19.17
CA TYR A 7 1.75 11.27 -18.38
C TYR A 7 1.03 9.93 -18.48
N LEU A 8 1.74 8.87 -18.85
CA LEU A 8 1.18 7.54 -19.09
C LEU A 8 1.86 6.42 -18.26
N ASP A 9 2.84 6.75 -17.43
CA ASP A 9 3.60 5.76 -16.66
C ASP A 9 3.08 5.62 -15.21
N HIS A 10 1.77 5.51 -15.07
CA HIS A 10 1.13 5.36 -13.76
C HIS A 10 1.45 4.01 -13.08
N ALA A 11 1.93 3.02 -13.83
CA ALA A 11 2.37 1.75 -13.27
C ALA A 11 3.65 1.90 -12.43
N ALA A 12 4.55 2.81 -12.81
CA ALA A 12 5.76 3.10 -12.04
C ALA A 12 5.46 4.01 -10.85
N THR A 13 4.72 5.09 -11.08
CA THR A 13 4.33 6.06 -10.05
C THR A 13 3.19 6.93 -10.54
N THR A 14 2.50 7.56 -9.63
CA THR A 14 1.43 8.52 -9.93
C THR A 14 1.71 9.84 -9.23
N PRO A 15 1.51 10.99 -9.88
CA PRO A 15 1.65 12.28 -9.22
C PRO A 15 0.78 12.36 -7.96
N LEU A 16 1.35 12.88 -6.88
CA LEU A 16 0.65 13.00 -5.62
C LEU A 16 -0.47 14.04 -5.72
N LEU A 17 -1.68 13.64 -5.40
CA LEU A 17 -2.82 14.55 -5.33
C LEU A 17 -2.63 15.57 -4.18
N PRO A 18 -3.06 16.84 -4.35
CA PRO A 18 -2.98 17.83 -3.27
C PRO A 18 -3.61 17.34 -1.96
N GLN A 19 -4.79 16.73 -2.02
CA GLN A 19 -5.48 16.19 -0.85
C GLN A 19 -4.71 15.05 -0.17
N ALA A 20 -4.02 14.21 -0.95
CA ALA A 20 -3.18 13.14 -0.41
C ALA A 20 -1.94 13.72 0.29
N ARG A 21 -1.37 14.82 -0.26
CA ARG A 21 -0.27 15.54 0.39
C ARG A 21 -0.69 16.15 1.72
N GLU A 22 -1.85 16.77 1.77
CA GLU A 22 -2.39 17.34 3.01
C GLU A 22 -2.61 16.26 4.07
N ALA A 23 -3.28 15.17 3.72
CA ALA A 23 -3.49 14.04 4.62
C ALA A 23 -2.17 13.41 5.11
N TRP A 24 -1.14 13.37 4.26
CA TRP A 24 0.19 12.91 4.65
C TRP A 24 0.83 13.83 5.69
N LEU A 25 0.73 15.15 5.52
CA LEU A 25 1.26 16.13 6.48
C LEU A 25 0.51 16.05 7.82
N GLU A 26 -0.80 15.88 7.80
CA GLU A 26 -1.62 15.68 9.01
C GLU A 26 -1.21 14.38 9.73
N GLY A 27 -1.02 13.29 8.98
CA GLY A 27 -0.54 12.02 9.52
C GLY A 27 0.85 12.12 10.13
N ALA A 28 1.77 12.86 9.50
CA ALA A 28 3.11 13.09 10.01
C ALA A 28 3.13 13.89 11.33
N ALA A 29 2.12 14.72 11.58
CA ALA A 29 1.97 15.42 12.86
C ALA A 29 1.64 14.48 14.02
N LEU A 30 1.14 13.28 13.76
CA LEU A 30 0.88 12.23 14.74
C LEU A 30 2.15 11.39 14.98
N TRP A 31 3.17 12.01 15.53
CA TRP A 31 4.52 11.48 15.67
C TRP A 31 4.66 10.23 16.55
N ALA A 32 3.66 9.90 17.35
CA ALA A 32 3.76 8.87 18.36
C ALA A 32 3.63 7.44 17.76
N ASN A 33 4.24 6.50 18.45
CA ASN A 33 4.10 5.09 18.10
C ASN A 33 2.67 4.61 18.41
N PRO A 34 1.92 4.08 17.40
CA PRO A 34 0.56 3.60 17.58
C PRO A 34 0.44 2.37 18.50
N SER A 35 1.54 1.73 18.86
CA SER A 35 1.57 0.64 19.83
C SER A 35 1.73 1.11 21.30
N SER A 36 2.01 2.41 21.51
CA SER A 36 2.20 2.96 22.85
C SER A 36 0.86 3.20 23.57
N PRO A 37 0.75 2.88 24.88
CA PRO A 37 -0.51 2.98 25.61
C PRO A 37 -0.88 4.40 26.05
N HIS A 38 0.03 5.37 25.94
CA HIS A 38 -0.23 6.76 26.33
C HIS A 38 -1.16 7.48 25.34
N LYS A 39 -1.63 8.67 25.73
CA LYS A 39 -2.62 9.44 24.95
C LYS A 39 -2.23 9.65 23.49
N GLN A 40 -0.99 10.03 23.22
CA GLN A 40 -0.48 10.30 21.88
C GLN A 40 -0.40 9.01 21.03
N GLY A 41 0.02 7.89 21.64
CA GLY A 41 0.03 6.58 20.98
C GLY A 41 -1.38 6.12 20.60
N ARG A 42 -2.35 6.31 21.49
CA ARG A 42 -3.76 5.99 21.18
C ARG A 42 -4.32 6.85 20.05
N ALA A 43 -3.96 8.15 19.98
CA ALA A 43 -4.37 9.03 18.88
C ALA A 43 -3.76 8.56 17.54
N ALA A 44 -2.48 8.22 17.52
CA ALA A 44 -1.81 7.67 16.34
C ALA A 44 -2.46 6.35 15.89
N ARG A 45 -2.78 5.46 16.84
CA ARG A 45 -3.48 4.21 16.54
C ARG A 45 -4.88 4.45 15.96
N ALA A 46 -5.65 5.35 16.53
CA ALA A 46 -6.98 5.67 16.03
C ALA A 46 -6.93 6.19 14.57
N ALA A 47 -5.96 7.03 14.24
CA ALA A 47 -5.77 7.52 12.87
C ALA A 47 -5.35 6.38 11.91
N LEU A 48 -4.50 5.45 12.36
CA LEU A 48 -4.10 4.29 11.56
C LEU A 48 -5.30 3.36 11.28
N GLU A 49 -6.13 3.09 12.29
CA GLU A 49 -7.33 2.25 12.12
C GLU A 49 -8.38 2.94 11.23
N ASP A 50 -8.56 4.26 11.35
CA ASP A 50 -9.44 5.02 10.45
C ASP A 50 -8.96 4.95 9.00
N ALA A 51 -7.67 5.13 8.76
CA ALA A 51 -7.10 4.99 7.42
C ALA A 51 -7.33 3.59 6.84
N ARG A 52 -7.14 2.55 7.64
CA ARG A 52 -7.38 1.14 7.26
C ARG A 52 -8.83 0.90 6.87
N GLU A 53 -9.75 1.39 7.67
CA GLU A 53 -11.19 1.28 7.41
C GLU A 53 -11.62 2.05 6.16
N ARG A 54 -11.07 3.23 5.93
CA ARG A 54 -11.34 4.02 4.72
C ARG A 54 -10.86 3.32 3.45
N VAL A 55 -9.67 2.72 3.47
CA VAL A 55 -9.16 1.90 2.35
C VAL A 55 -10.07 0.69 2.14
N ARG A 56 -10.44 -0.02 3.20
CA ARG A 56 -11.33 -1.17 3.14
C ARG A 56 -12.67 -0.82 2.47
N LYS A 57 -13.29 0.27 2.89
CA LYS A 57 -14.55 0.77 2.33
C LYS A 57 -14.42 1.18 0.86
N ALA A 58 -13.35 1.91 0.52
CA ALA A 58 -13.12 2.37 -0.85
C ALA A 58 -12.95 1.21 -1.84
N LEU A 59 -12.38 0.09 -1.38
CA LEU A 59 -12.21 -1.12 -2.18
C LEU A 59 -13.43 -2.07 -2.13
N GLY A 60 -14.45 -1.79 -1.33
CA GLY A 60 -15.57 -2.72 -1.10
C GLY A 60 -15.13 -4.04 -0.46
N TRP A 61 -13.98 -4.05 0.24
CA TRP A 61 -13.37 -5.24 0.78
C TRP A 61 -13.98 -5.63 2.14
N GLN A 62 -14.24 -6.93 2.34
CA GLN A 62 -14.84 -7.45 3.57
C GLN A 62 -13.82 -8.08 4.53
N GLY A 63 -12.59 -8.31 4.06
CA GLY A 63 -11.50 -8.86 4.86
C GLY A 63 -10.67 -7.80 5.59
N GLU A 64 -9.54 -8.22 6.11
CA GLU A 64 -8.56 -7.36 6.75
C GLU A 64 -7.72 -6.59 5.73
N VAL A 65 -7.22 -5.43 6.14
CA VAL A 65 -6.26 -4.61 5.41
C VAL A 65 -5.00 -4.47 6.24
N LEU A 66 -3.87 -4.85 5.68
CA LEU A 66 -2.55 -4.69 6.28
C LEU A 66 -1.75 -3.69 5.48
N PHE A 67 -1.16 -2.70 6.15
CA PHE A 67 -0.19 -1.82 5.53
C PHE A 67 1.20 -2.44 5.61
N THR A 68 1.93 -2.37 4.51
CA THR A 68 3.32 -2.83 4.39
C THR A 68 4.23 -1.67 4.03
N SER A 69 5.54 -1.86 4.13
CA SER A 69 6.53 -0.83 3.78
C SER A 69 6.54 -0.48 2.29
N GLY A 70 6.00 -1.35 1.46
CA GLY A 70 5.91 -1.17 0.02
C GLY A 70 5.40 -2.41 -0.70
N ALA A 71 5.26 -2.31 -2.02
CA ALA A 71 4.74 -3.38 -2.85
C ALA A 71 5.58 -4.68 -2.78
N SER A 72 6.90 -4.58 -2.67
CA SER A 72 7.78 -5.76 -2.56
C SER A 72 7.48 -6.60 -1.32
N GLU A 73 7.27 -5.96 -0.16
CA GLU A 73 6.87 -6.67 1.05
C GLU A 73 5.46 -7.25 0.92
N GLY A 74 4.51 -6.47 0.39
CA GLY A 74 3.15 -6.94 0.14
C GLY A 74 3.10 -8.16 -0.76
N LEU A 75 3.89 -8.18 -1.84
CA LEU A 75 4.03 -9.32 -2.75
C LEU A 75 4.70 -10.53 -2.07
N ALA A 76 5.75 -10.31 -1.30
CA ALA A 76 6.43 -11.39 -0.56
C ALA A 76 5.49 -12.07 0.44
N ILE A 77 4.64 -11.32 1.11
CA ILE A 77 3.63 -11.85 2.03
C ILE A 77 2.48 -12.50 1.23
N GLY A 78 1.85 -11.77 0.31
CA GLY A 78 0.64 -12.21 -0.38
C GLY A 78 0.90 -13.40 -1.30
N ILE A 79 1.91 -13.34 -2.14
CA ILE A 79 2.25 -14.40 -3.09
C ILE A 79 3.08 -15.50 -2.41
N GLY A 80 4.13 -15.11 -1.68
CA GLY A 80 5.08 -16.06 -1.09
C GLY A 80 4.45 -16.93 0.01
N ARG A 81 3.40 -16.44 0.69
CA ARG A 81 2.68 -17.18 1.74
C ARG A 81 1.34 -17.76 1.28
N ALA A 82 0.94 -17.52 0.03
CA ALA A 82 -0.29 -18.08 -0.52
C ALA A 82 -0.26 -19.61 -0.48
N LYS A 83 -1.33 -20.21 0.04
CA LYS A 83 -1.54 -21.67 0.00
C LYS A 83 -2.16 -22.02 -1.35
N ALA A 84 -1.34 -22.01 -2.40
CA ALA A 84 -1.75 -22.31 -3.75
C ALA A 84 -0.87 -23.42 -4.31
N GLU A 85 -1.48 -24.39 -4.96
CA GLU A 85 -0.76 -25.51 -5.62
C GLU A 85 -0.02 -25.03 -6.87
N ARG A 86 -0.53 -23.99 -7.52
CA ARG A 86 0.02 -23.43 -8.75
C ARG A 86 0.00 -21.91 -8.71
N ARG A 87 1.09 -21.31 -9.15
CA ARG A 87 1.24 -19.86 -9.31
C ARG A 87 1.51 -19.53 -10.78
N LEU A 88 0.82 -18.54 -11.28
CA LEU A 88 1.02 -18.03 -12.63
C LEU A 88 1.45 -16.57 -12.53
N ALA A 89 2.44 -16.19 -13.31
CA ALA A 89 2.91 -14.82 -13.41
C ALA A 89 3.07 -14.42 -14.88
N SER A 90 2.75 -13.16 -15.20
CA SER A 90 3.04 -12.60 -16.52
C SER A 90 4.55 -12.44 -16.70
N ALA A 91 5.06 -12.65 -17.91
CA ALA A 91 6.48 -12.46 -18.23
C ALA A 91 6.94 -10.98 -18.15
N VAL A 92 6.01 -10.05 -18.04
CA VAL A 92 6.27 -8.60 -17.98
C VAL A 92 6.11 -8.01 -16.58
N GLU A 93 6.05 -8.84 -15.55
CA GLU A 93 5.92 -8.41 -14.16
C GLU A 93 7.21 -7.74 -13.64
N HIS A 94 7.04 -6.97 -12.58
CA HIS A 94 8.17 -6.42 -11.84
C HIS A 94 8.97 -7.56 -11.17
N ASP A 95 10.28 -7.42 -11.06
CA ASP A 95 11.20 -8.39 -10.44
C ASP A 95 10.77 -8.86 -9.03
N ALA A 96 10.09 -8.02 -8.25
CA ALA A 96 9.55 -8.39 -6.95
C ALA A 96 8.53 -9.54 -7.02
N VAL A 97 7.78 -9.69 -8.12
CA VAL A 97 6.84 -10.80 -8.33
C VAL A 97 7.61 -12.11 -8.51
N PHE A 98 8.64 -12.09 -9.37
CA PHE A 98 9.48 -13.28 -9.61
C PHE A 98 10.23 -13.73 -8.35
N ARG A 99 10.70 -12.76 -7.55
CA ARG A 99 11.32 -13.08 -6.25
C ARG A 99 10.34 -13.67 -5.24
N ALA A 100 9.08 -13.24 -5.27
CA ALA A 100 8.04 -13.76 -4.37
C ALA A 100 7.50 -15.13 -4.79
N ALA A 101 7.61 -15.48 -6.07
CA ALA A 101 7.15 -16.74 -6.66
C ALA A 101 8.17 -17.27 -7.67
N PRO A 102 9.35 -17.76 -7.23
CA PRO A 102 10.40 -18.23 -8.14
C PRO A 102 10.00 -19.50 -8.92
N ASP A 103 8.96 -20.17 -8.47
CA ASP A 103 8.37 -21.38 -9.08
C ASP A 103 7.15 -21.08 -9.97
N ALA A 104 6.79 -19.81 -10.17
CA ALA A 104 5.66 -19.44 -11.02
C ALA A 104 5.92 -19.79 -12.50
N GLN A 105 4.87 -20.18 -13.20
CA GLN A 105 4.86 -20.52 -14.63
C GLN A 105 4.31 -19.35 -15.45
#